data_ad2cd4c20fde93833ccc9853ad7ccfe8
#
_entry.id   ad2cd4c20fde93833ccc9853ad7ccfe8
#
_cell.length_a   1.000
_cell.length_b   1.000
_cell.length_c   1.000
_cell.angle_alpha   90.00
_cell.angle_beta   90.00
_cell.angle_gamma   90.00
#
_symmetry.space_group_name_H-M   'P 1'
#
loop_
_entity.id
_entity.type
_entity.pdbx_description
1 polymer ?
#
loop_
_entity_poly.entity_id
_entity_poly.type
_entity_poly.pdbx_seq_one_letter_code
_entity_poly.pdbx_strand_id
1 'polypeptide(L)'
;MLGDGRLFRTGDSTAAYSEYHSTSQQAYLEWKKEEWGAFVTRGRATTNPKGYSGSYFTTHATRLLHPFWELFYPNGSGNKVFSSLRANQVDPLALAVWFMDDGSSTTNGYVRFSVGPDEASQTSQLKILRRYGLNPALYSSKSGFEILIDDRTSYTKFLDLVSSHVHPSLAYKLHTKVVRKAGAAPRDIVTKVKVQELLDRGLTLEDMSKVLGVPRTTMGRLYRELGFPPKPTGRPKASSKLEYPVAVASEMIRNLDPTDSKYSDAVVEILMRTGFPVPPLTHEEAIHDFDVLVRSPTRVEGESIVSLSQGGSALCRDVFSYISDASYHKHISPREAWYSESLVRRAVRFQIKVGDPVTPARVLRALRLNVRAPTNFRPCSAKALVDHFCPQGGLVLDPCAGYGGRAVGTLAAGRQYVGVDPHPKAGDAYKNLSSLLGKEITFYNAPFEDVDLGELQADLVLTSPPYFSVERYSDDPQQSWVRYKTWDSWAEGFLIPFIDKVYRHLKPGCIAAINTKNVKLGRRECPIGDILVGLAQKRDFTLEKIMKLPLGRIGKHEKTEPIFVFRKPVASGDR
;
A
#
# COMPACT_ATOMS: atom_id res chain seq x y z
N MET A 1 9.37 16.05 -7.78
CA MET A 1 9.82 16.89 -8.91
C MET A 1 9.22 18.30 -8.93
N LEU A 2 8.17 18.58 -8.16
CA LEU A 2 7.57 19.94 -8.10
C LEU A 2 8.42 20.95 -7.33
N GLY A 3 9.20 20.52 -6.34
CA GLY A 3 10.02 21.38 -5.49
C GLY A 3 11.46 21.58 -5.98
N ASP A 4 12.41 21.63 -5.05
CA ASP A 4 13.81 22.04 -5.23
C ASP A 4 14.64 21.16 -6.20
N GLY A 5 14.21 19.94 -6.47
CA GLY A 5 14.94 19.03 -7.33
C GLY A 5 14.97 19.46 -8.79
N ARG A 6 16.05 19.13 -9.49
CA ARG A 6 16.29 19.48 -10.90
C ARG A 6 16.48 18.25 -11.76
N LEU A 7 15.79 18.21 -12.91
CA LEU A 7 16.05 17.26 -13.98
C LEU A 7 17.08 17.87 -14.96
N PHE A 8 17.95 17.02 -15.47
CA PHE A 8 18.91 17.41 -16.52
C PHE A 8 19.02 16.31 -17.58
N ARG A 9 19.06 16.72 -18.82
CA ARG A 9 19.19 15.83 -19.96
C ARG A 9 20.60 15.23 -19.98
N THR A 10 20.69 13.93 -20.22
CA THR A 10 21.94 13.18 -20.25
C THR A 10 22.20 12.52 -21.60
N GLY A 11 21.20 12.50 -22.50
CA GLY A 11 21.24 11.95 -23.84
C GLY A 11 19.96 12.32 -24.59
N ASP A 12 19.80 11.83 -25.83
CA ASP A 12 18.66 12.22 -26.68
C ASP A 12 17.30 11.78 -26.14
N SER A 13 17.27 10.71 -25.36
CA SER A 13 16.05 10.17 -24.76
C SER A 13 16.19 9.82 -23.29
N THR A 14 17.17 10.40 -22.60
CA THR A 14 17.44 10.11 -21.19
C THR A 14 17.61 11.38 -20.37
N ALA A 15 17.16 11.33 -19.11
CA ALA A 15 17.37 12.38 -18.14
C ALA A 15 17.74 11.77 -16.77
N ALA A 16 18.37 12.57 -15.92
CA ALA A 16 18.62 12.25 -14.53
C ALA A 16 18.08 13.35 -13.63
N TYR A 17 17.87 13.02 -12.37
CA TYR A 17 17.38 13.92 -11.34
C TYR A 17 18.47 14.18 -10.31
N SER A 18 18.56 15.41 -9.81
CA SER A 18 19.44 15.78 -8.71
C SER A 18 18.74 16.74 -7.77
N GLU A 19 19.02 16.61 -6.50
CA GLU A 19 18.48 17.48 -5.45
C GLU A 19 19.52 17.78 -4.38
N TYR A 20 19.49 19.01 -3.86
CA TYR A 20 20.38 19.50 -2.83
C TYR A 20 19.58 20.14 -1.70
N HIS A 21 19.91 19.79 -0.47
CA HIS A 21 19.39 20.46 0.73
C HIS A 21 20.51 20.82 1.70
N SER A 22 20.27 21.85 2.52
CA SER A 22 21.17 22.25 3.60
C SER A 22 21.28 21.16 4.66
N THR A 23 22.32 21.20 5.47
CA THR A 23 22.55 20.26 6.56
C THR A 23 21.35 20.18 7.53
N SER A 24 20.63 21.27 7.74
CA SER A 24 19.43 21.30 8.58
C SER A 24 18.24 20.51 8.02
N GLN A 25 18.27 20.18 6.74
CA GLN A 25 17.23 19.40 6.04
C GLN A 25 17.73 18.02 5.58
N GLN A 26 18.84 17.55 6.13
CA GLN A 26 19.44 16.28 5.72
C GLN A 26 18.51 15.09 5.90
N ALA A 27 17.75 15.01 7.00
CA ALA A 27 16.79 13.92 7.22
C ALA A 27 15.69 13.86 6.14
N TYR A 28 15.27 15.03 5.66
CA TYR A 28 14.31 15.13 4.56
C TYR A 28 14.93 14.70 3.22
N LEU A 29 16.18 15.07 2.96
CA LEU A 29 16.91 14.64 1.77
C LEU A 29 17.13 13.12 1.76
N GLU A 30 17.49 12.53 2.90
CA GLU A 30 17.64 11.06 3.01
C GLU A 30 16.31 10.35 2.80
N TRP A 31 15.20 10.87 3.31
CA TRP A 31 13.88 10.34 3.02
C TRP A 31 13.57 10.38 1.51
N LYS A 32 13.80 11.50 0.83
CA LYS A 32 13.63 11.59 -0.63
C LYS A 32 14.51 10.59 -1.37
N LYS A 33 15.76 10.44 -0.93
CA LYS A 33 16.70 9.48 -1.51
C LYS A 33 16.23 8.03 -1.33
N GLU A 34 15.62 7.70 -0.18
CA GLU A 34 15.01 6.39 0.06
C GLU A 34 13.81 6.14 -0.85
N GLU A 35 12.97 7.15 -1.08
CA GLU A 35 11.84 7.08 -2.03
C GLU A 35 12.32 6.85 -3.48
N TRP A 36 13.44 7.44 -3.88
CA TRP A 36 14.07 7.19 -5.18
C TRP A 36 14.74 5.80 -5.27
N GLY A 37 15.11 5.21 -4.14
CA GLY A 37 15.61 3.84 -4.00
C GLY A 37 16.75 3.50 -4.97
N ALA A 38 16.55 2.47 -5.79
CA ALA A 38 17.57 1.98 -6.73
C ALA A 38 17.96 2.97 -7.85
N PHE A 39 17.19 4.04 -8.04
CA PHE A 39 17.56 5.07 -9.02
C PHE A 39 18.72 5.94 -8.55
N VAL A 40 19.02 6.02 -7.25
CA VAL A 40 20.09 6.85 -6.71
C VAL A 40 21.47 6.27 -7.03
N THR A 41 22.33 7.08 -7.68
CA THR A 41 23.72 6.69 -8.00
C THR A 41 24.70 7.25 -7.01
N ARG A 42 24.55 8.52 -6.65
CA ARG A 42 25.48 9.27 -5.83
C ARG A 42 24.73 10.12 -4.82
N GLY A 43 25.27 10.21 -3.63
CA GLY A 43 24.85 11.16 -2.61
C GLY A 43 26.02 11.42 -1.68
N ARG A 44 26.35 12.69 -1.45
CA ARG A 44 27.42 13.09 -0.55
C ARG A 44 27.18 14.48 0.04
N ALA A 45 27.82 14.72 1.18
CA ALA A 45 27.95 16.06 1.72
C ALA A 45 28.78 16.94 0.80
N THR A 46 28.45 18.21 0.69
CA THR A 46 29.17 19.20 -0.10
C THR A 46 28.98 20.59 0.49
N THR A 47 29.85 21.51 0.09
CA THR A 47 29.70 22.94 0.41
C THR A 47 29.48 23.67 -0.91
N ASN A 48 28.42 24.48 -0.98
CA ASN A 48 28.10 25.22 -2.18
C ASN A 48 29.08 26.40 -2.36
N PRO A 49 29.14 27.05 -3.56
CA PRO A 49 30.05 28.17 -3.82
C PRO A 49 29.88 29.37 -2.89
N LYS A 50 28.77 29.49 -2.16
CA LYS A 50 28.50 30.53 -1.16
C LYS A 50 28.89 30.11 0.26
N GLY A 51 29.57 28.96 0.44
CA GLY A 51 30.04 28.47 1.73
C GLY A 51 29.00 27.73 2.59
N TYR A 52 27.80 27.49 2.10
CA TYR A 52 26.78 26.74 2.85
C TYR A 52 26.97 25.23 2.70
N SER A 53 27.06 24.52 3.82
CA SER A 53 27.17 23.09 3.87
C SER A 53 25.80 22.43 3.68
N GLY A 54 25.76 21.30 2.96
CA GLY A 54 24.57 20.51 2.72
C GLY A 54 24.92 19.18 2.08
N SER A 55 23.91 18.47 1.64
CA SER A 55 24.06 17.19 0.96
C SER A 55 23.23 17.18 -0.32
N TYR A 56 23.66 16.37 -1.28
CA TYR A 56 22.89 16.14 -2.50
C TYR A 56 22.83 14.66 -2.83
N PHE A 57 21.86 14.28 -3.67
CA PHE A 57 21.89 13.01 -4.40
C PHE A 57 21.59 13.23 -5.88
N THR A 58 21.97 12.24 -6.67
CA THR A 58 21.70 12.20 -8.12
C THR A 58 21.23 10.79 -8.48
N THR A 59 20.31 10.68 -9.43
CA THR A 59 19.82 9.39 -9.94
C THR A 59 20.62 8.92 -11.15
N HIS A 60 20.44 7.65 -11.52
CA HIS A 60 20.83 7.15 -12.84
C HIS A 60 20.11 7.91 -13.95
N ALA A 61 20.81 8.09 -15.07
CA ALA A 61 20.17 8.53 -16.29
C ALA A 61 19.21 7.45 -16.80
N THR A 62 17.96 7.82 -17.06
CA THR A 62 16.95 6.87 -17.50
C THR A 62 15.96 7.50 -18.48
N ARG A 63 15.43 6.68 -19.39
CA ARG A 63 14.35 7.08 -20.30
C ARG A 63 13.06 7.41 -19.56
N LEU A 64 12.85 6.86 -18.38
CA LEU A 64 11.66 7.12 -17.57
C LEU A 64 11.57 8.58 -17.08
N LEU A 65 12.70 9.26 -16.93
CA LEU A 65 12.76 10.65 -16.51
C LEU A 65 12.71 11.64 -17.68
N HIS A 66 12.95 11.18 -18.91
CA HIS A 66 12.97 12.06 -20.08
C HIS A 66 11.65 12.79 -20.34
N PRO A 67 10.46 12.13 -20.28
CA PRO A 67 9.17 12.83 -20.45
C PRO A 67 8.93 13.91 -19.39
N PHE A 68 9.40 13.70 -18.16
CA PHE A 68 9.33 14.73 -17.12
C PHE A 68 10.30 15.87 -17.37
N TRP A 69 11.46 15.58 -17.95
CA TRP A 69 12.39 16.61 -18.36
C TRP A 69 11.77 17.50 -19.46
N GLU A 70 11.17 16.92 -20.50
CA GLU A 70 10.46 17.68 -21.53
C GLU A 70 9.30 18.49 -20.95
N LEU A 71 8.55 17.93 -19.97
CA LEU A 71 7.44 18.60 -19.31
C LEU A 71 7.88 19.86 -18.57
N PHE A 72 9.00 19.77 -17.83
CA PHE A 72 9.48 20.87 -16.99
C PHE A 72 10.49 21.80 -17.66
N TYR A 73 11.08 21.38 -18.78
CA TYR A 73 12.10 22.16 -19.53
C TYR A 73 11.81 22.14 -21.04
N PRO A 74 10.65 22.63 -21.48
CA PRO A 74 10.22 22.55 -22.89
C PRO A 74 11.18 23.30 -23.83
N ASN A 75 11.95 24.26 -23.33
CA ASN A 75 12.94 25.02 -24.09
C ASN A 75 14.35 24.41 -24.02
N GLY A 76 14.49 23.19 -23.52
CA GLY A 76 15.74 22.44 -23.48
C GLY A 76 16.70 22.80 -22.35
N SER A 77 16.59 23.95 -21.72
CA SER A 77 17.41 24.41 -20.59
C SER A 77 16.78 25.60 -19.88
N GLY A 78 17.32 25.97 -18.74
CA GLY A 78 16.89 27.14 -17.97
C GLY A 78 16.16 26.78 -16.68
N ASN A 79 15.22 27.62 -16.28
CA ASN A 79 14.40 27.41 -15.09
C ASN A 79 13.28 26.42 -15.37
N LYS A 80 12.94 25.63 -14.36
CA LYS A 80 11.81 24.71 -14.38
C LYS A 80 10.51 25.52 -14.59
N VAL A 81 9.67 25.08 -15.52
CA VAL A 81 8.35 25.67 -15.79
C VAL A 81 7.24 24.66 -15.48
N PHE A 82 6.08 25.18 -15.11
CA PHE A 82 4.91 24.37 -14.74
C PHE A 82 3.75 24.55 -15.72
N SER A 83 3.98 25.29 -16.81
CA SER A 83 2.94 25.66 -17.78
C SER A 83 2.23 24.48 -18.43
N SER A 84 2.95 23.38 -18.65
CA SER A 84 2.42 22.15 -19.24
C SER A 84 1.88 21.15 -18.20
N LEU A 85 2.03 21.41 -16.90
CA LEU A 85 1.57 20.53 -15.84
C LEU A 85 0.06 20.62 -15.67
N ARG A 86 -0.63 19.50 -15.80
CA ARG A 86 -2.08 19.43 -15.60
C ARG A 86 -2.42 19.24 -14.13
N ALA A 87 -3.47 19.90 -13.66
CA ALA A 87 -3.88 19.84 -12.26
C ALA A 87 -4.16 18.42 -11.75
N ASN A 88 -4.61 17.50 -12.60
CA ASN A 88 -4.85 16.09 -12.24
C ASN A 88 -3.58 15.23 -12.14
N GLN A 89 -2.41 15.77 -12.46
CA GLN A 89 -1.13 15.08 -12.34
C GLN A 89 -0.45 15.31 -10.98
N VAL A 90 -1.02 16.18 -10.14
CA VAL A 90 -0.51 16.49 -8.80
C VAL A 90 -1.44 15.86 -7.77
N ASP A 91 -0.97 14.87 -7.05
CA ASP A 91 -1.66 14.25 -5.93
C ASP A 91 -1.31 14.94 -4.59
N PRO A 92 -1.95 14.58 -3.46
CA PRO A 92 -1.66 15.18 -2.16
C PRO A 92 -0.20 15.02 -1.71
N LEU A 93 0.48 13.92 -2.05
CA LEU A 93 1.90 13.74 -1.75
C LEU A 93 2.77 14.72 -2.55
N ALA A 94 2.52 14.86 -3.84
CA ALA A 94 3.22 15.82 -4.68
C ALA A 94 2.99 17.26 -4.22
N LEU A 95 1.76 17.58 -3.77
CA LEU A 95 1.43 18.88 -3.17
C LEU A 95 2.21 19.10 -1.86
N ALA A 96 2.31 18.07 -1.01
CA ALA A 96 3.08 18.14 0.23
C ALA A 96 4.58 18.31 -0.03
N VAL A 97 5.14 17.61 -1.03
CA VAL A 97 6.55 17.81 -1.45
C VAL A 97 6.77 19.24 -1.94
N TRP A 98 5.88 19.76 -2.79
CA TRP A 98 5.98 21.16 -3.22
C TRP A 98 5.91 22.13 -2.04
N PHE A 99 5.01 21.88 -1.07
CA PHE A 99 4.95 22.68 0.16
C PHE A 99 6.21 22.56 1.02
N MET A 100 6.77 21.36 1.17
CA MET A 100 7.99 21.14 1.94
C MET A 100 9.20 21.85 1.36
N ASP A 101 9.28 21.93 0.04
CA ASP A 101 10.38 22.61 -0.66
C ASP A 101 10.17 24.14 -0.68
N ASP A 102 9.12 24.60 -1.36
CA ASP A 102 8.89 26.02 -1.68
C ASP A 102 7.84 26.69 -0.80
N GLY A 103 7.18 25.93 0.09
CA GLY A 103 6.08 26.42 0.91
C GLY A 103 6.48 26.79 2.34
N SER A 104 5.62 27.57 2.95
CA SER A 104 5.63 27.87 4.39
C SER A 104 4.22 28.14 4.87
N SER A 105 3.96 27.92 6.16
CA SER A 105 2.74 28.41 6.78
C SER A 105 3.05 29.37 7.93
N THR A 106 2.05 30.08 8.40
CA THR A 106 2.21 31.06 9.48
C THR A 106 1.30 30.73 10.65
N THR A 107 1.65 31.20 11.83
CA THR A 107 0.83 31.08 13.04
C THR A 107 -0.55 31.75 12.91
N ASN A 108 -0.74 32.61 11.91
CA ASN A 108 -2.02 33.25 11.62
C ASN A 108 -2.93 32.43 10.69
N GLY A 109 -2.49 31.25 10.24
CA GLY A 109 -3.28 30.36 9.39
C GLY A 109 -3.21 30.71 7.91
N TYR A 110 -2.07 31.14 7.40
CA TYR A 110 -1.78 31.37 5.98
C TYR A 110 -0.82 30.32 5.44
N VAL A 111 -1.00 29.91 4.19
CA VAL A 111 -0.03 29.11 3.45
C VAL A 111 0.53 29.95 2.32
N ARG A 112 1.85 29.92 2.15
CA ARG A 112 2.55 30.59 1.06
C ARG A 112 3.36 29.58 0.26
N PHE A 113 3.42 29.80 -1.04
CA PHE A 113 4.35 29.12 -1.96
C PHE A 113 5.15 30.18 -2.70
N SER A 114 6.47 30.08 -2.68
CA SER A 114 7.33 30.85 -3.55
C SER A 114 7.21 30.32 -4.97
N VAL A 115 6.95 31.20 -5.95
CA VAL A 115 6.75 30.81 -7.34
C VAL A 115 7.60 31.68 -8.28
N GLY A 116 7.95 31.11 -9.43
CA GLY A 116 8.73 31.82 -10.44
C GLY A 116 7.96 32.92 -11.15
N PRO A 117 8.63 33.75 -11.96
CA PRO A 117 8.02 34.88 -12.68
C PRO A 117 7.20 34.46 -13.92
N ASP A 118 7.23 33.19 -14.32
CA ASP A 118 6.54 32.70 -15.51
C ASP A 118 5.02 32.65 -15.27
N GLU A 119 4.27 33.52 -15.97
CA GLU A 119 2.84 33.68 -15.81
C GLU A 119 2.04 32.41 -16.15
N ALA A 120 2.48 31.65 -17.17
CA ALA A 120 1.84 30.40 -17.56
C ALA A 120 2.01 29.34 -16.47
N SER A 121 3.18 29.26 -15.84
CA SER A 121 3.45 28.40 -14.67
C SER A 121 2.60 28.80 -13.47
N GLN A 122 2.54 30.09 -13.15
CA GLN A 122 1.71 30.62 -12.05
C GLN A 122 0.23 30.27 -12.26
N THR A 123 -0.27 30.41 -13.48
CA THR A 123 -1.64 30.03 -13.84
C THR A 123 -1.90 28.53 -13.61
N SER A 124 -0.95 27.68 -13.99
CA SER A 124 -1.06 26.23 -13.78
C SER A 124 -1.00 25.86 -12.29
N GLN A 125 -0.13 26.48 -11.54
CA GLN A 125 -0.01 26.31 -10.09
C GLN A 125 -1.28 26.72 -9.34
N LEU A 126 -1.91 27.84 -9.74
CA LEU A 126 -3.19 28.26 -9.19
C LEU A 126 -4.31 27.25 -9.52
N LYS A 127 -4.34 26.71 -10.75
CA LYS A 127 -5.31 25.66 -11.15
C LYS A 127 -5.14 24.38 -10.34
N ILE A 128 -3.89 23.97 -10.04
CA ILE A 128 -3.60 22.82 -9.18
C ILE A 128 -4.24 23.02 -7.80
N LEU A 129 -3.97 24.14 -7.15
CA LEU A 129 -4.52 24.42 -5.82
C LEU A 129 -6.06 24.52 -5.82
N ARG A 130 -6.65 25.18 -6.84
CA ARG A 130 -8.10 25.31 -6.97
C ARG A 130 -8.80 23.97 -7.19
N ARG A 131 -8.16 22.99 -7.85
CA ARG A 131 -8.71 21.64 -7.99
C ARG A 131 -8.99 20.97 -6.65
N TYR A 132 -8.18 21.27 -5.65
CA TYR A 132 -8.39 20.79 -4.27
C TYR A 132 -9.44 21.63 -3.51
N GLY A 133 -10.13 22.53 -4.18
CA GLY A 133 -11.12 23.42 -3.55
C GLY A 133 -10.50 24.41 -2.57
N LEU A 134 -9.23 24.77 -2.80
CA LEU A 134 -8.53 25.85 -2.12
C LEU A 134 -8.77 27.17 -2.86
N ASN A 135 -8.63 28.29 -2.18
CA ASN A 135 -8.79 29.63 -2.74
C ASN A 135 -7.45 30.38 -2.76
N PRO A 136 -6.53 30.04 -3.71
CA PRO A 136 -5.23 30.69 -3.81
C PRO A 136 -5.32 32.02 -4.54
N ALA A 137 -4.53 32.99 -4.08
CA ALA A 137 -4.32 34.26 -4.75
C ALA A 137 -2.81 34.49 -5.04
N LEU A 138 -2.50 35.09 -6.19
CA LEU A 138 -1.13 35.44 -6.57
C LEU A 138 -0.81 36.83 -6.05
N TYR A 139 0.35 36.99 -5.42
CA TYR A 139 0.89 38.25 -4.93
C TYR A 139 2.28 38.49 -5.51
N SER A 140 2.56 39.75 -5.83
CA SER A 140 3.90 40.21 -6.19
C SER A 140 4.50 40.96 -5.01
N SER A 141 5.73 40.60 -4.64
CA SER A 141 6.51 41.25 -3.57
C SER A 141 7.87 41.73 -4.07
N LYS A 142 8.58 42.46 -3.25
CA LYS A 142 9.97 42.88 -3.58
C LYS A 142 10.94 41.70 -3.73
N SER A 143 10.60 40.55 -3.15
CA SER A 143 11.39 39.31 -3.18
C SER A 143 10.96 38.34 -4.30
N GLY A 144 9.89 38.63 -5.05
CA GLY A 144 9.39 37.78 -6.13
C GLY A 144 7.89 37.59 -6.07
N PHE A 145 7.42 36.49 -6.65
CA PHE A 145 6.00 36.12 -6.67
C PHE A 145 5.70 35.05 -5.63
N GLU A 146 4.55 35.16 -4.99
CA GLU A 146 4.05 34.19 -4.00
C GLU A 146 2.58 33.85 -4.31
N ILE A 147 2.21 32.58 -4.15
CA ILE A 147 0.82 32.17 -4.06
C ILE A 147 0.47 32.07 -2.58
N LEU A 148 -0.60 32.77 -2.19
CA LEU A 148 -1.09 32.81 -0.81
C LEU A 148 -2.47 32.15 -0.72
N ILE A 149 -2.66 31.34 0.32
CA ILE A 149 -3.95 30.82 0.77
C ILE A 149 -4.17 31.42 2.15
N ASP A 150 -5.08 32.37 2.27
CA ASP A 150 -5.28 33.20 3.46
C ASP A 150 -6.65 33.04 4.11
N ASP A 151 -7.56 32.31 3.49
CA ASP A 151 -8.83 32.00 4.11
C ASP A 151 -8.76 30.74 4.99
N ARG A 152 -9.48 30.75 6.09
CA ARG A 152 -9.44 29.69 7.11
C ARG A 152 -9.90 28.33 6.59
N THR A 153 -10.92 28.31 5.72
CA THR A 153 -11.48 27.08 5.17
C THR A 153 -10.46 26.38 4.28
N SER A 154 -9.85 27.12 3.35
CA SER A 154 -8.78 26.62 2.50
C SER A 154 -7.54 26.24 3.28
N TYR A 155 -7.18 26.99 4.34
CA TYR A 155 -6.05 26.64 5.22
C TYR A 155 -6.27 25.30 5.91
N THR A 156 -7.42 25.09 6.52
CA THR A 156 -7.75 23.81 7.19
C THR A 156 -7.75 22.66 6.19
N LYS A 157 -8.38 22.85 5.04
CA LYS A 157 -8.44 21.86 3.98
C LYS A 157 -7.04 21.54 3.41
N PHE A 158 -6.18 22.54 3.30
CA PHE A 158 -4.79 22.35 2.90
C PHE A 158 -4.04 21.48 3.93
N LEU A 159 -4.19 21.77 5.23
CA LEU A 159 -3.58 20.95 6.29
C LEU A 159 -4.08 19.50 6.22
N ASP A 160 -5.37 19.28 6.04
CA ASP A 160 -5.95 17.93 5.93
C ASP A 160 -5.36 17.16 4.74
N LEU A 161 -5.09 17.85 3.62
CA LEU A 161 -4.51 17.25 2.42
C LEU A 161 -3.03 16.85 2.59
N VAL A 162 -2.23 17.67 3.28
CA VAL A 162 -0.77 17.51 3.26
C VAL A 162 -0.16 16.97 4.55
N SER A 163 -0.83 17.11 5.70
CA SER A 163 -0.23 16.81 7.02
C SER A 163 0.28 15.38 7.16
N SER A 164 -0.41 14.41 6.56
CA SER A 164 0.01 12.99 6.60
C SER A 164 1.24 12.68 5.72
N HIS A 165 1.60 13.61 4.83
CA HIS A 165 2.68 13.47 3.86
C HIS A 165 3.88 14.35 4.18
N VAL A 166 3.75 15.30 5.12
CA VAL A 166 4.88 16.17 5.50
C VAL A 166 5.88 15.39 6.34
N HIS A 167 7.14 15.43 5.92
CA HIS A 167 8.21 14.75 6.64
C HIS A 167 8.38 15.34 8.05
N PRO A 168 8.59 14.51 9.11
CA PRO A 168 8.65 14.97 10.51
C PRO A 168 9.66 16.10 10.75
N SER A 169 10.82 16.08 10.08
CA SER A 169 11.82 17.16 10.21
C SER A 169 11.36 18.51 9.66
N LEU A 170 10.30 18.54 8.86
CA LEU A 170 9.71 19.76 8.28
C LEU A 170 8.31 20.06 8.86
N ALA A 171 7.87 19.32 9.87
CA ALA A 171 6.60 19.56 10.56
C ALA A 171 6.48 20.97 11.14
N TYR A 172 7.62 21.63 11.43
CA TYR A 172 7.64 23.04 11.87
C TYR A 172 7.09 24.00 10.81
N LYS A 173 7.08 23.63 9.52
CA LYS A 173 6.45 24.41 8.45
C LYS A 173 4.91 24.38 8.52
N LEU A 174 4.32 23.37 9.20
CA LEU A 174 2.89 23.26 9.43
C LEU A 174 2.55 23.87 10.80
N HIS A 175 2.02 25.07 10.83
CA HIS A 175 1.51 25.68 12.05
C HIS A 175 0.12 25.09 12.37
N THR A 176 0.08 23.83 12.84
CA THR A 176 -1.17 23.14 13.26
C THR A 176 -1.79 23.79 14.50
N LYS A 177 -0.98 24.44 15.33
CA LYS A 177 -1.46 25.34 16.38
C LYS A 177 -1.59 26.75 15.78
N VAL A 178 -2.72 27.02 15.14
CA VAL A 178 -3.13 28.41 14.96
C VAL A 178 -3.19 28.99 16.38
N VAL A 179 -2.29 29.90 16.72
CA VAL A 179 -2.33 30.61 18.01
C VAL A 179 -3.68 31.29 18.04
N ARG A 180 -4.60 30.73 18.81
CA ARG A 180 -5.92 31.33 19.01
C ARG A 180 -5.70 32.74 19.55
N LYS A 181 -6.05 33.77 18.79
CA LYS A 181 -6.60 34.95 19.44
C LYS A 181 -7.73 34.42 20.32
N ALA A 182 -7.64 34.67 21.64
CA ALA A 182 -8.60 34.20 22.65
C ALA A 182 -10.01 34.30 22.07
N GLY A 183 -10.73 33.18 21.92
CA GLY A 183 -12.10 33.23 21.54
C GLY A 183 -12.73 32.17 20.67
N ALA A 184 -12.05 31.11 20.23
CA ALA A 184 -12.79 29.98 19.68
C ALA A 184 -13.37 29.18 20.85
N ALA A 185 -14.64 29.43 21.15
CA ALA A 185 -15.31 28.73 22.25
C ALA A 185 -15.38 27.22 21.92
N PRO A 186 -15.36 26.34 22.96
CA PRO A 186 -15.57 24.88 22.76
C PRO A 186 -16.81 24.53 21.91
N ARG A 187 -17.77 25.45 21.78
CA ARG A 187 -18.94 25.34 20.89
C ARG A 187 -18.58 25.24 19.39
N ASP A 188 -17.46 25.83 18.95
CA ASP A 188 -17.06 25.79 17.53
C ASP A 188 -16.41 24.44 17.17
N ILE A 189 -15.92 23.72 18.17
CA ILE A 189 -15.28 22.40 18.00
C ILE A 189 -16.32 21.27 18.14
N VAL A 190 -17.31 21.46 19.02
CA VAL A 190 -18.34 20.48 19.36
C VAL A 190 -19.62 20.86 18.62
N THR A 191 -19.71 20.50 17.34
CA THR A 191 -20.92 20.70 16.54
C THR A 191 -21.86 19.50 16.62
N LYS A 192 -23.15 19.69 16.35
CA LYS A 192 -24.16 18.61 16.37
C LYS A 192 -23.79 17.49 15.38
N VAL A 193 -23.31 17.85 14.18
CA VAL A 193 -22.88 16.89 13.16
C VAL A 193 -21.69 16.06 13.65
N LYS A 194 -20.69 16.70 14.24
CA LYS A 194 -19.49 16.01 14.73
C LYS A 194 -19.78 15.13 15.95
N VAL A 195 -20.68 15.55 16.82
CA VAL A 195 -21.14 14.72 17.95
C VAL A 195 -21.95 13.53 17.46
N GLN A 196 -22.83 13.70 16.47
CA GLN A 196 -23.60 12.61 15.88
C GLN A 196 -22.67 11.60 15.21
N GLU A 197 -21.73 12.06 14.40
CA GLU A 197 -20.69 11.20 13.77
C GLU A 197 -19.93 10.35 14.79
N LEU A 198 -19.54 10.96 15.92
CA LEU A 198 -18.83 10.25 16.97
C LEU A 198 -19.74 9.29 17.76
N LEU A 199 -21.05 9.61 17.88
CA LEU A 199 -22.07 8.72 18.45
C LEU A 199 -22.32 7.50 17.56
N ASP A 200 -22.45 7.70 16.26
CA ASP A 200 -22.68 6.64 15.27
C ASP A 200 -21.48 5.67 15.26
N ARG A 201 -20.31 6.18 15.61
CA ARG A 201 -19.07 5.40 15.82
C ARG A 201 -18.99 4.78 17.22
N GLY A 202 -20.03 4.88 18.05
CA GLY A 202 -20.14 4.24 19.34
C GLY A 202 -19.35 4.87 20.50
N LEU A 203 -18.81 6.10 20.33
CA LEU A 203 -17.97 6.74 21.34
C LEU A 203 -18.78 7.22 22.55
N THR A 204 -18.15 7.15 23.73
CA THR A 204 -18.69 7.73 24.97
C THR A 204 -18.38 9.23 25.06
N LEU A 205 -19.07 9.95 25.97
CA LEU A 205 -18.75 11.38 26.23
C LEU A 205 -17.30 11.58 26.69
N GLU A 206 -16.72 10.59 27.35
CA GLU A 206 -15.31 10.62 27.75
C GLU A 206 -14.38 10.47 26.56
N ASP A 207 -14.68 9.54 25.66
CA ASP A 207 -13.91 9.33 24.43
C ASP A 207 -14.01 10.55 23.51
N MET A 208 -15.23 11.12 23.36
CA MET A 208 -15.43 12.37 22.62
C MET A 208 -14.67 13.55 23.23
N SER A 209 -14.61 13.63 24.57
CA SER A 209 -13.82 14.62 25.30
C SER A 209 -12.34 14.52 24.95
N LYS A 210 -11.80 13.31 24.89
CA LYS A 210 -10.41 13.03 24.53
C LYS A 210 -10.15 13.34 23.04
N VAL A 211 -11.01 12.86 22.15
CA VAL A 211 -10.90 13.06 20.69
C VAL A 211 -10.98 14.54 20.31
N LEU A 212 -11.89 15.29 20.95
CA LEU A 212 -12.10 16.70 20.63
C LEU A 212 -11.21 17.66 21.43
N GLY A 213 -10.40 17.13 22.38
CA GLY A 213 -9.56 17.94 23.25
C GLY A 213 -10.35 18.92 24.12
N VAL A 214 -11.59 18.57 24.48
CA VAL A 214 -12.52 19.40 25.23
C VAL A 214 -12.74 18.78 26.59
N PRO A 215 -12.60 19.51 27.74
CA PRO A 215 -12.82 18.94 29.08
C PRO A 215 -14.18 18.23 29.19
N ARG A 216 -14.21 17.05 29.83
CA ARG A 216 -15.40 16.19 29.94
C ARG A 216 -16.64 16.93 30.45
N THR A 217 -16.47 17.81 31.43
CA THR A 217 -17.56 18.65 31.98
C THR A 217 -18.14 19.58 30.91
N THR A 218 -17.28 20.19 30.11
CA THR A 218 -17.66 21.05 28.98
C THR A 218 -18.31 20.23 27.87
N MET A 219 -17.74 19.05 27.54
CA MET A 219 -18.32 18.12 26.57
C MET A 219 -19.73 17.67 26.98
N GLY A 220 -19.92 17.30 28.25
CA GLY A 220 -21.22 16.89 28.78
C GLY A 220 -22.26 18.01 28.78
N ARG A 221 -21.82 19.27 28.94
CA ARG A 221 -22.70 20.45 28.85
C ARG A 221 -23.12 20.69 27.40
N LEU A 222 -22.15 20.72 26.46
CA LEU A 222 -22.40 20.95 25.03
C LEU A 222 -23.23 19.84 24.40
N TYR A 223 -23.04 18.60 24.82
CA TYR A 223 -23.84 17.45 24.39
C TYR A 223 -25.33 17.66 24.67
N ARG A 224 -25.67 18.15 25.89
CA ARG A 224 -27.06 18.48 26.28
C ARG A 224 -27.59 19.72 25.55
N GLU A 225 -26.76 20.76 25.40
CA GLU A 225 -27.13 22.00 24.68
C GLU A 225 -27.42 21.72 23.18
N LEU A 226 -26.78 20.72 22.59
CA LEU A 226 -27.02 20.28 21.20
C LEU A 226 -28.27 19.38 21.06
N GLY A 227 -28.98 19.10 22.14
CA GLY A 227 -30.26 18.38 22.15
C GLY A 227 -30.14 16.85 22.08
N PHE A 228 -28.99 16.30 22.46
CA PHE A 228 -28.85 14.85 22.56
C PHE A 228 -29.44 14.33 23.87
N PRO A 229 -30.16 13.16 23.86
CA PRO A 229 -30.78 12.62 25.06
C PRO A 229 -29.74 12.22 26.10
N PRO A 230 -30.03 12.39 27.42
CA PRO A 230 -29.14 11.95 28.48
C PRO A 230 -28.89 10.44 28.35
N LYS A 231 -27.61 10.02 28.33
CA LYS A 231 -27.28 8.58 28.33
C LYS A 231 -27.75 7.97 29.67
N PRO A 232 -28.26 6.71 29.62
CA PRO A 232 -28.66 6.01 30.85
C PRO A 232 -27.50 5.95 31.84
N THR A 233 -27.70 6.38 33.06
CA THR A 233 -26.77 6.26 34.18
C THR A 233 -26.80 4.82 34.69
N GLY A 234 -26.04 3.96 34.05
CA GLY A 234 -25.78 2.59 34.48
C GLY A 234 -24.34 2.24 34.16
N ARG A 235 -23.59 1.85 35.20
CA ARG A 235 -22.24 1.28 35.01
C ARG A 235 -22.38 0.07 34.11
N PRO A 236 -21.76 0.01 32.90
CA PRO A 236 -21.82 -1.19 32.08
C PRO A 236 -21.19 -2.34 32.87
N LYS A 237 -21.88 -3.49 32.95
CA LYS A 237 -21.27 -4.74 33.41
C LYS A 237 -20.05 -5.02 32.58
N ALA A 238 -18.97 -5.41 33.23
CA ALA A 238 -17.63 -5.67 32.66
C ALA A 238 -17.61 -6.86 31.70
N SER A 239 -18.22 -6.77 30.52
CA SER A 239 -18.16 -7.83 29.51
C SER A 239 -18.29 -7.37 28.05
N SER A 240 -18.28 -6.07 27.75
CA SER A 240 -18.09 -5.61 26.37
C SER A 240 -16.86 -4.70 26.34
N LYS A 241 -15.72 -5.25 25.95
CA LYS A 241 -14.56 -4.47 25.51
C LYS A 241 -15.07 -3.64 24.32
N LEU A 242 -15.28 -2.33 24.52
CA LEU A 242 -15.60 -1.41 23.42
C LEU A 242 -14.39 -1.41 22.49
N GLU A 243 -14.55 -1.98 21.29
CA GLU A 243 -13.52 -1.89 20.26
C GLU A 243 -13.58 -0.48 19.66
N TYR A 244 -12.46 0.23 19.75
CA TYR A 244 -12.33 1.51 19.05
C TYR A 244 -12.18 1.25 17.54
N PRO A 245 -12.92 1.99 16.68
CA PRO A 245 -12.59 2.07 15.27
C PRO A 245 -11.14 2.53 15.07
N VAL A 246 -10.47 2.01 14.04
CA VAL A 246 -9.04 2.29 13.77
C VAL A 246 -8.75 3.78 13.61
N ALA A 247 -9.66 4.52 12.97
CA ALA A 247 -9.54 5.96 12.80
C ALA A 247 -9.55 6.70 14.14
N VAL A 248 -10.44 6.30 15.05
CA VAL A 248 -10.53 6.87 16.41
C VAL A 248 -9.27 6.57 17.21
N ALA A 249 -8.80 5.34 17.18
CA ALA A 249 -7.55 4.97 17.85
C ALA A 249 -6.36 5.77 17.31
N SER A 250 -6.30 5.98 16.00
CA SER A 250 -5.26 6.80 15.37
C SER A 250 -5.27 8.25 15.85
N GLU A 251 -6.46 8.83 15.99
CA GLU A 251 -6.63 10.19 16.51
C GLU A 251 -6.31 10.28 18.00
N MET A 252 -6.75 9.31 18.80
CA MET A 252 -6.41 9.23 20.22
C MET A 252 -4.90 9.17 20.44
N ILE A 253 -4.20 8.29 19.71
CA ILE A 253 -2.74 8.13 19.80
C ILE A 253 -2.02 9.43 19.39
N ARG A 254 -2.48 10.10 18.33
CA ARG A 254 -1.90 11.37 17.87
C ARG A 254 -2.00 12.49 18.89
N ASN A 255 -3.02 12.47 19.73
CA ASN A 255 -3.27 13.46 20.78
C ASN A 255 -2.53 13.18 22.11
N LEU A 256 -1.82 12.05 22.22
CA LEU A 256 -0.93 11.78 23.35
C LEU A 256 0.37 12.55 23.20
N ASP A 257 0.97 12.91 24.35
CA ASP A 257 2.30 13.51 24.40
C ASP A 257 3.37 12.41 24.29
N PRO A 258 4.15 12.35 23.21
CA PRO A 258 5.20 11.34 23.03
C PRO A 258 6.33 11.45 24.06
N THR A 259 6.45 12.57 24.78
CA THR A 259 7.49 12.79 25.79
C THR A 259 7.07 12.30 27.18
N ASP A 260 5.78 11.98 27.36
CA ASP A 260 5.29 11.41 28.62
C ASP A 260 5.88 10.00 28.84
N SER A 261 6.41 9.76 30.02
CA SER A 261 6.93 8.44 30.43
C SER A 261 5.90 7.31 30.30
N LYS A 262 4.61 7.59 30.36
CA LYS A 262 3.49 6.66 30.19
C LYS A 262 2.98 6.55 28.77
N TYR A 263 3.56 7.28 27.80
CA TYR A 263 3.12 7.29 26.41
C TYR A 263 2.97 5.86 25.85
N SER A 264 4.00 5.02 26.00
CA SER A 264 3.97 3.64 25.49
C SER A 264 2.81 2.82 26.07
N ASP A 265 2.51 2.99 27.37
CA ASP A 265 1.45 2.24 28.03
C ASP A 265 0.06 2.73 27.61
N ALA A 266 -0.12 4.04 27.49
CA ALA A 266 -1.36 4.65 26.99
C ALA A 266 -1.67 4.22 25.55
N VAL A 267 -0.64 4.18 24.68
CA VAL A 267 -0.79 3.67 23.30
C VAL A 267 -1.21 2.20 23.29
N VAL A 268 -0.56 1.36 24.11
CA VAL A 268 -0.92 -0.07 24.19
C VAL A 268 -2.35 -0.25 24.67
N GLU A 269 -2.78 0.48 25.69
CA GLU A 269 -4.16 0.43 26.19
C GLU A 269 -5.19 0.78 25.09
N ILE A 270 -4.93 1.83 24.32
CA ILE A 270 -5.79 2.21 23.18
C ILE A 270 -5.82 1.08 22.15
N LEU A 271 -4.66 0.55 21.75
CA LEU A 271 -4.56 -0.48 20.73
C LEU A 271 -5.21 -1.81 21.14
N MET A 272 -5.11 -2.20 22.41
CA MET A 272 -5.77 -3.40 22.94
C MET A 272 -7.31 -3.32 22.93
N ARG A 273 -7.85 -2.12 22.79
CA ARG A 273 -9.28 -1.85 22.62
C ARG A 273 -9.66 -1.48 21.18
N THR A 274 -8.71 -1.57 20.26
CA THR A 274 -8.92 -1.25 18.85
C THR A 274 -9.12 -2.54 18.06
N GLY A 275 -10.11 -2.56 17.18
CA GLY A 275 -10.31 -3.64 16.21
C GLY A 275 -9.07 -3.84 15.33
N PHE A 276 -9.01 -4.98 14.64
CA PHE A 276 -7.86 -5.28 13.77
C PHE A 276 -7.70 -4.19 12.70
N PRO A 277 -6.50 -3.58 12.53
CA PRO A 277 -6.34 -2.32 11.81
C PRO A 277 -6.19 -2.50 10.29
N VAL A 278 -7.21 -3.05 9.67
CA VAL A 278 -7.38 -3.05 8.21
C VAL A 278 -8.66 -2.24 7.93
N PRO A 279 -8.55 -0.92 7.74
CA PRO A 279 -9.71 -0.12 7.41
C PRO A 279 -10.23 -0.54 6.03
N PRO A 280 -11.55 -0.68 5.87
CA PRO A 280 -12.16 -0.94 4.57
C PRO A 280 -11.88 0.25 3.64
N LEU A 281 -11.68 -0.05 2.36
CA LEU A 281 -11.61 0.97 1.32
C LEU A 281 -13.03 1.44 0.98
N THR A 282 -13.17 2.70 0.61
CA THR A 282 -14.35 3.14 -0.11
C THR A 282 -14.37 2.53 -1.51
N HIS A 283 -15.53 2.51 -2.16
CA HIS A 283 -15.62 2.03 -3.54
C HIS A 283 -14.68 2.82 -4.48
N GLU A 284 -14.62 4.13 -4.32
CA GLU A 284 -13.74 5.01 -5.13
C GLU A 284 -12.26 4.70 -4.91
N GLU A 285 -11.83 4.49 -3.67
CA GLU A 285 -10.46 4.13 -3.34
C GLU A 285 -10.08 2.76 -3.92
N ALA A 286 -10.98 1.79 -3.87
CA ALA A 286 -10.76 0.46 -4.42
C ALA A 286 -10.62 0.49 -5.95
N ILE A 287 -11.51 1.22 -6.65
CA ILE A 287 -11.41 1.43 -8.10
C ILE A 287 -10.14 2.20 -8.45
N HIS A 288 -9.80 3.23 -7.68
CA HIS A 288 -8.57 4.00 -7.90
C HIS A 288 -7.31 3.10 -7.79
N ASP A 289 -7.23 2.25 -6.75
CA ASP A 289 -6.09 1.33 -6.56
C ASP A 289 -5.99 0.31 -7.72
N PHE A 290 -7.13 -0.17 -8.23
CA PHE A 290 -7.18 -1.01 -9.42
C PHE A 290 -6.72 -0.26 -10.68
N ASP A 291 -7.19 0.95 -10.91
CA ASP A 291 -6.83 1.80 -12.03
C ASP A 291 -5.32 2.17 -12.05
N VAL A 292 -4.73 2.38 -10.87
CA VAL A 292 -3.29 2.55 -10.74
C VAL A 292 -2.56 1.32 -11.27
N LEU A 293 -3.04 0.11 -10.98
CA LEU A 293 -2.47 -1.12 -11.51
C LEU A 293 -2.65 -1.25 -13.03
N VAL A 294 -3.84 -0.96 -13.54
CA VAL A 294 -4.13 -1.00 -15.00
C VAL A 294 -3.14 -0.14 -15.77
N ARG A 295 -2.90 1.09 -15.29
CA ARG A 295 -2.00 2.06 -15.95
C ARG A 295 -0.52 1.82 -15.66
N SER A 296 -0.20 0.97 -14.69
CA SER A 296 1.18 0.73 -14.30
C SER A 296 1.94 -0.06 -15.38
N PRO A 297 3.08 0.43 -15.85
CA PRO A 297 3.92 -0.32 -16.74
C PRO A 297 4.51 -1.51 -16.01
N THR A 298 4.34 -2.69 -16.60
CA THR A 298 4.90 -3.94 -16.09
C THR A 298 5.56 -4.67 -17.24
N ARG A 299 6.67 -5.35 -16.99
CA ARG A 299 7.36 -6.14 -18.01
C ARG A 299 8.19 -7.27 -17.42
N VAL A 300 8.51 -8.23 -18.25
CA VAL A 300 9.44 -9.30 -17.95
C VAL A 300 10.74 -9.03 -18.73
N GLU A 301 11.87 -9.04 -18.03
CA GLU A 301 13.22 -8.90 -18.60
C GLU A 301 14.04 -10.14 -18.25
N GLY A 302 14.23 -11.03 -19.23
CA GLY A 302 14.89 -12.32 -19.01
C GLY A 302 14.17 -13.17 -17.97
N GLU A 303 14.81 -13.40 -16.83
CA GLU A 303 14.23 -14.12 -15.68
C GLU A 303 13.61 -13.19 -14.63
N SER A 304 13.69 -11.87 -14.80
CA SER A 304 13.27 -10.90 -13.80
C SER A 304 11.91 -10.28 -14.15
N ILE A 305 11.11 -10.07 -13.12
CA ILE A 305 9.84 -9.35 -13.21
C ILE A 305 10.08 -7.90 -12.80
N VAL A 306 9.93 -6.99 -13.75
CA VAL A 306 10.06 -5.56 -13.50
C VAL A 306 8.67 -4.97 -13.26
N SER A 307 8.44 -4.50 -12.04
CA SER A 307 7.18 -3.92 -11.62
C SER A 307 7.45 -2.92 -10.50
N LEU A 308 7.15 -1.67 -10.75
CA LEU A 308 7.40 -0.55 -9.83
C LEU A 308 6.15 -0.11 -9.06
N SER A 309 5.00 -0.76 -9.33
CA SER A 309 3.72 -0.37 -8.77
C SER A 309 3.33 -1.20 -7.56
N GLN A 310 2.61 -0.58 -6.63
CA GLN A 310 1.85 -1.25 -5.55
C GLN A 310 0.34 -1.30 -5.84
N GLY A 311 -0.09 -0.84 -7.01
CA GLY A 311 -1.50 -0.83 -7.42
C GLY A 311 -2.16 -2.22 -7.30
N GLY A 312 -3.42 -2.25 -6.91
CA GLY A 312 -4.18 -3.45 -6.60
C GLY A 312 -3.86 -4.11 -5.26
N SER A 313 -2.81 -3.66 -4.55
CA SER A 313 -2.40 -4.28 -3.27
C SER A 313 -3.30 -3.85 -2.11
N ALA A 314 -3.81 -2.63 -2.12
CA ALA A 314 -4.76 -2.15 -1.12
C ALA A 314 -6.13 -2.83 -1.31
N LEU A 315 -6.59 -2.94 -2.54
CA LEU A 315 -7.80 -3.67 -2.93
C LEU A 315 -7.75 -5.13 -2.44
N CYS A 316 -6.65 -5.87 -2.72
CA CYS A 316 -6.50 -7.24 -2.25
C CYS A 316 -6.53 -7.33 -0.73
N ARG A 317 -5.88 -6.40 -0.02
CA ARG A 317 -5.83 -6.40 1.44
C ARG A 317 -7.20 -6.15 2.07
N ASP A 318 -8.04 -5.34 1.44
CA ASP A 318 -9.40 -5.07 1.88
C ASP A 318 -10.31 -6.28 1.63
N VAL A 319 -10.46 -6.68 0.37
CA VAL A 319 -11.36 -7.76 -0.02
C VAL A 319 -10.98 -9.11 0.60
N PHE A 320 -9.68 -9.40 0.68
CA PHE A 320 -9.15 -10.65 1.24
C PHE A 320 -8.51 -10.45 2.62
N SER A 321 -9.11 -9.62 3.47
CA SER A 321 -8.58 -9.28 4.80
C SER A 321 -8.32 -10.49 5.71
N TYR A 322 -8.94 -11.62 5.44
CA TYR A 322 -8.73 -12.89 6.12
C TYR A 322 -7.32 -13.51 5.89
N ILE A 323 -6.49 -12.97 4.99
CA ILE A 323 -5.05 -13.31 4.93
C ILE A 323 -4.35 -13.08 6.27
N SER A 324 -4.92 -12.20 7.10
CA SER A 324 -4.40 -11.91 8.43
C SER A 324 -4.69 -13.00 9.45
N ASP A 325 -5.55 -13.97 9.11
CA ASP A 325 -5.86 -15.15 9.92
C ASP A 325 -4.86 -16.30 9.63
N ALA A 326 -4.16 -16.24 8.51
CA ALA A 326 -3.17 -17.24 8.11
C ALA A 326 -1.86 -17.13 8.88
N SER A 327 -1.20 -18.26 9.11
CA SER A 327 0.05 -18.35 9.86
C SER A 327 1.04 -19.30 9.20
N TYR A 328 2.32 -19.22 9.61
CA TYR A 328 3.30 -20.27 9.34
C TYR A 328 3.29 -21.29 10.45
N HIS A 329 3.33 -22.56 10.11
CA HIS A 329 3.39 -23.79 10.93
C HIS A 329 3.27 -23.58 12.45
N LYS A 330 4.19 -23.18 13.23
CA LYS A 330 4.15 -23.01 14.70
C LYS A 330 3.99 -21.55 15.14
N HIS A 331 3.73 -20.65 14.21
CA HIS A 331 3.58 -19.24 14.52
C HIS A 331 2.10 -18.88 14.63
N ILE A 332 1.81 -17.86 15.40
CA ILE A 332 0.48 -17.25 15.46
C ILE A 332 0.27 -16.35 14.26
N SER A 333 -0.99 -16.15 13.88
CA SER A 333 -1.38 -15.25 12.80
C SER A 333 -1.18 -13.76 13.17
N PRO A 334 -1.09 -12.85 12.19
CA PRO A 334 -1.07 -11.41 12.46
C PRO A 334 -2.28 -10.92 13.25
N ARG A 335 -3.46 -11.54 13.05
CA ARG A 335 -4.68 -11.18 13.80
C ARG A 335 -4.56 -11.60 15.26
N GLU A 336 -4.12 -12.82 15.54
CA GLU A 336 -3.88 -13.29 16.91
C GLU A 336 -2.81 -12.44 17.60
N ALA A 337 -1.73 -12.08 16.89
CA ALA A 337 -0.67 -11.23 17.42
C ALA A 337 -1.18 -9.84 17.79
N TRP A 338 -2.15 -9.28 17.06
CA TRP A 338 -2.77 -8.00 17.35
C TRP A 338 -3.50 -8.00 18.70
N TYR A 339 -4.09 -9.10 19.10
CA TYR A 339 -4.77 -9.25 20.39
C TYR A 339 -3.85 -9.74 21.52
N SER A 340 -2.55 -9.87 21.25
CA SER A 340 -1.53 -10.19 22.26
C SER A 340 -0.87 -8.93 22.80
N GLU A 341 -1.21 -8.51 24.02
CA GLU A 341 -0.66 -7.30 24.64
C GLU A 341 0.88 -7.28 24.62
N SER A 342 1.52 -8.40 24.95
CA SER A 342 2.97 -8.50 24.98
C SER A 342 3.63 -8.25 23.62
N LEU A 343 3.00 -8.70 22.53
CA LEU A 343 3.48 -8.48 21.16
C LEU A 343 3.18 -7.07 20.69
N VAL A 344 1.99 -6.54 20.97
CA VAL A 344 1.64 -5.14 20.67
C VAL A 344 2.58 -4.19 21.42
N ARG A 345 2.84 -4.42 22.71
CA ARG A 345 3.78 -3.64 23.51
C ARG A 345 5.19 -3.65 22.92
N ARG A 346 5.67 -4.79 22.44
CA ARG A 346 6.97 -4.90 21.76
C ARG A 346 6.98 -4.12 20.45
N ALA A 347 5.91 -4.18 19.67
CA ALA A 347 5.79 -3.47 18.40
C ALA A 347 5.71 -1.94 18.61
N VAL A 348 4.98 -1.47 19.63
CA VAL A 348 4.91 -0.05 20.01
C VAL A 348 6.30 0.46 20.41
N ARG A 349 7.01 -0.27 21.29
CA ARG A 349 8.38 0.11 21.69
C ARG A 349 9.35 0.14 20.52
N PHE A 350 9.19 -0.79 19.57
CA PHE A 350 9.99 -0.77 18.33
C PHE A 350 9.70 0.49 17.51
N GLN A 351 8.44 0.87 17.30
CA GLN A 351 8.07 2.07 16.55
C GLN A 351 8.61 3.34 17.23
N ILE A 352 8.52 3.44 18.55
CA ILE A 352 9.07 4.56 19.32
C ILE A 352 10.60 4.63 19.15
N LYS A 353 11.28 3.47 19.25
CA LYS A 353 12.75 3.39 19.10
C LYS A 353 13.25 3.83 17.73
N VAL A 354 12.48 3.54 16.67
CA VAL A 354 12.81 3.92 15.29
C VAL A 354 12.49 5.38 15.01
N GLY A 355 11.75 6.07 15.92
CA GLY A 355 11.34 7.46 15.74
C GLY A 355 10.17 7.64 14.77
N ASP A 356 9.53 6.55 14.38
CA ASP A 356 8.36 6.57 13.50
C ASP A 356 7.09 6.94 14.28
N PRO A 357 6.15 7.70 13.68
CA PRO A 357 4.84 7.93 14.30
C PRO A 357 4.15 6.61 14.66
N VAL A 358 3.65 6.52 15.88
CA VAL A 358 2.92 5.33 16.32
C VAL A 358 1.48 5.42 15.82
N THR A 359 1.11 4.53 14.90
CA THR A 359 -0.27 4.39 14.40
C THR A 359 -0.66 2.91 14.38
N PRO A 360 -1.97 2.57 14.44
CA PRO A 360 -2.39 1.16 14.38
C PRO A 360 -1.83 0.39 13.18
N ALA A 361 -1.79 1.02 12.00
CA ALA A 361 -1.26 0.42 10.78
C ALA A 361 0.26 0.13 10.87
N ARG A 362 1.03 1.07 11.43
CA ARG A 362 2.48 0.90 11.62
C ARG A 362 2.81 -0.14 12.69
N VAL A 363 2.02 -0.18 13.77
CA VAL A 363 2.14 -1.22 14.80
C VAL A 363 1.83 -2.60 14.21
N LEU A 364 0.81 -2.74 13.37
CA LEU A 364 0.54 -3.99 12.65
C LEU A 364 1.70 -4.37 11.73
N ARG A 365 2.31 -3.41 11.03
CA ARG A 365 3.50 -3.66 10.21
C ARG A 365 4.67 -4.15 11.06
N ALA A 366 4.93 -3.54 12.21
CA ALA A 366 5.97 -3.98 13.14
C ALA A 366 5.68 -5.37 13.74
N LEU A 367 4.42 -5.68 14.02
CA LEU A 367 4.00 -7.04 14.42
C LEU A 367 4.32 -8.07 13.34
N ARG A 368 4.04 -7.76 12.08
CA ARG A 368 4.33 -8.65 10.94
C ARG A 368 5.82 -8.95 10.74
N LEU A 369 6.71 -8.12 11.23
CA LEU A 369 8.15 -8.42 11.26
C LEU A 369 8.50 -9.49 12.30
N ASN A 370 7.68 -9.64 13.35
CA ASN A 370 7.88 -10.58 14.46
C ASN A 370 7.08 -11.87 14.31
N VAL A 371 6.01 -11.88 13.52
CA VAL A 371 5.20 -13.07 13.23
C VAL A 371 5.39 -13.45 11.77
N ARG A 372 5.67 -14.73 11.53
CA ARG A 372 5.76 -15.23 10.16
C ARG A 372 4.36 -15.52 9.64
N ALA A 373 3.97 -14.84 8.57
CA ALA A 373 2.68 -15.01 7.94
C ALA A 373 2.82 -15.06 6.41
N PRO A 374 1.92 -15.76 5.72
CA PRO A 374 1.87 -15.74 4.27
C PRO A 374 1.74 -14.32 3.73
N THR A 375 2.32 -14.09 2.56
CA THR A 375 2.21 -12.83 1.83
C THR A 375 1.42 -13.07 0.55
N ASN A 376 0.59 -12.11 0.17
CA ASN A 376 -0.13 -12.20 -1.08
C ASN A 376 0.83 -12.08 -2.28
N PHE A 377 0.51 -12.78 -3.36
CA PHE A 377 1.17 -12.56 -4.65
C PHE A 377 0.89 -11.14 -5.12
N ARG A 378 1.93 -10.39 -5.52
CA ARG A 378 1.76 -8.97 -5.90
C ARG A 378 0.95 -8.85 -7.20
N PRO A 379 -0.14 -8.07 -7.22
CA PRO A 379 -0.95 -7.88 -8.43
C PRO A 379 -0.15 -7.37 -9.62
N CYS A 380 0.80 -6.47 -9.41
CA CYS A 380 1.67 -5.95 -10.46
C CYS A 380 2.62 -7.02 -11.05
N SER A 381 3.11 -7.96 -10.23
CA SER A 381 3.91 -9.09 -10.73
C SER A 381 3.04 -10.08 -11.51
N ALA A 382 1.81 -10.31 -11.06
CA ALA A 382 0.85 -11.12 -11.79
C ALA A 382 0.51 -10.48 -13.15
N LYS A 383 0.21 -9.17 -13.17
CA LYS A 383 -0.03 -8.43 -14.42
C LYS A 383 1.14 -8.58 -15.40
N ALA A 384 2.38 -8.43 -14.93
CA ALA A 384 3.58 -8.58 -15.78
C ALA A 384 3.68 -9.97 -16.41
N LEU A 385 3.41 -11.03 -15.64
CA LEU A 385 3.43 -12.41 -16.14
C LEU A 385 2.29 -12.67 -17.11
N VAL A 386 1.10 -12.17 -16.82
CA VAL A 386 -0.08 -12.31 -17.69
C VAL A 386 0.13 -11.54 -19.00
N ASP A 387 0.64 -10.31 -18.97
CA ASP A 387 0.95 -9.52 -20.16
C ASP A 387 2.02 -10.22 -21.03
N HIS A 388 2.95 -10.96 -20.40
CA HIS A 388 4.04 -11.64 -21.10
C HIS A 388 3.63 -13.00 -21.69
N PHE A 389 2.81 -13.79 -21.00
CA PHE A 389 2.52 -15.18 -21.35
C PHE A 389 1.11 -15.45 -21.87
N CYS A 390 0.15 -14.57 -21.63
CA CYS A 390 -1.25 -14.76 -22.01
C CYS A 390 -1.65 -13.80 -23.14
N PRO A 391 -2.22 -14.28 -24.26
CA PRO A 391 -2.68 -13.41 -25.33
C PRO A 391 -3.78 -12.46 -24.84
N GLN A 392 -4.02 -11.38 -25.59
CA GLN A 392 -5.10 -10.45 -25.28
C GLN A 392 -6.45 -11.18 -25.31
N GLY A 393 -7.29 -10.91 -24.29
CA GLY A 393 -8.58 -11.58 -24.12
C GLY A 393 -8.48 -13.06 -23.72
N GLY A 394 -7.27 -13.61 -23.57
CA GLY A 394 -7.04 -15.00 -23.19
C GLY A 394 -7.51 -15.33 -21.76
N LEU A 395 -7.62 -16.61 -21.48
CA LEU A 395 -8.07 -17.16 -20.22
C LEU A 395 -6.92 -17.57 -19.33
N VAL A 396 -6.89 -17.05 -18.10
CA VAL A 396 -5.94 -17.46 -17.05
C VAL A 396 -6.65 -18.37 -16.05
N LEU A 397 -6.10 -19.57 -15.84
CA LEU A 397 -6.50 -20.49 -14.80
C LEU A 397 -5.56 -20.39 -13.60
N ASP A 398 -6.11 -20.19 -12.40
CA ASP A 398 -5.39 -20.16 -11.12
C ASP A 398 -5.89 -21.26 -10.18
N PRO A 399 -5.27 -22.42 -10.19
CA PRO A 399 -5.66 -23.59 -9.37
C PRO A 399 -5.60 -23.40 -7.86
N CYS A 400 -4.88 -22.39 -7.37
CA CYS A 400 -4.74 -22.10 -5.94
C CYS A 400 -4.84 -20.58 -5.75
N ALA A 401 -6.03 -20.06 -5.97
CA ALA A 401 -6.32 -18.64 -6.17
C ALA A 401 -5.96 -17.72 -4.98
N GLY A 402 -6.01 -18.26 -3.76
CA GLY A 402 -5.55 -17.58 -2.54
C GLY A 402 -6.26 -16.25 -2.28
N TYR A 403 -5.46 -15.19 -2.14
CA TYR A 403 -5.93 -13.87 -1.69
C TYR A 403 -6.03 -12.83 -2.81
N GLY A 404 -6.40 -13.26 -4.02
CA GLY A 404 -6.82 -12.39 -5.12
C GLY A 404 -5.70 -11.64 -5.87
N GLY A 405 -4.43 -11.72 -5.45
CA GLY A 405 -3.37 -10.96 -6.09
C GLY A 405 -3.19 -11.28 -7.57
N ARG A 406 -3.31 -12.57 -7.95
CA ARG A 406 -3.23 -13.01 -9.34
C ARG A 406 -4.51 -12.70 -10.13
N ALA A 407 -5.67 -12.77 -9.49
CA ALA A 407 -6.94 -12.34 -10.09
C ALA A 407 -6.92 -10.87 -10.45
N VAL A 408 -6.59 -10.00 -9.49
CA VAL A 408 -6.53 -8.55 -9.70
C VAL A 408 -5.51 -8.19 -10.78
N GLY A 409 -4.34 -8.85 -10.80
CA GLY A 409 -3.34 -8.68 -11.87
C GLY A 409 -3.83 -9.11 -13.24
N THR A 410 -4.53 -10.24 -13.32
CA THR A 410 -5.13 -10.78 -14.57
C THR A 410 -6.20 -9.84 -15.12
N LEU A 411 -7.12 -9.38 -14.27
CA LEU A 411 -8.18 -8.46 -14.66
C LEU A 411 -7.64 -7.09 -15.09
N ALA A 412 -6.56 -6.63 -14.44
CA ALA A 412 -5.89 -5.38 -14.82
C ALA A 412 -5.14 -5.51 -16.17
N ALA A 413 -4.72 -6.71 -16.52
CA ALA A 413 -4.15 -7.04 -17.82
C ALA A 413 -5.20 -7.23 -18.94
N GLY A 414 -6.49 -7.13 -18.61
CA GLY A 414 -7.58 -7.30 -19.59
C GLY A 414 -7.80 -8.74 -20.05
N ARG A 415 -7.51 -9.73 -19.19
CA ARG A 415 -7.70 -11.17 -19.47
C ARG A 415 -8.83 -11.72 -18.62
N GLN A 416 -9.38 -12.87 -19.05
CA GLN A 416 -10.38 -13.60 -18.31
C GLN A 416 -9.71 -14.40 -17.18
N TYR A 417 -10.44 -14.61 -16.07
CA TYR A 417 -9.89 -15.27 -14.90
C TYR A 417 -10.81 -16.36 -14.39
N VAL A 418 -10.24 -17.55 -14.20
CA VAL A 418 -10.85 -18.68 -13.49
C VAL A 418 -9.97 -19.04 -12.31
N GLY A 419 -10.54 -18.98 -11.11
CA GLY A 419 -9.84 -19.30 -9.86
C GLY A 419 -10.47 -20.48 -9.13
N VAL A 420 -9.63 -21.25 -8.44
CA VAL A 420 -10.05 -22.35 -7.56
C VAL A 420 -9.34 -22.21 -6.23
N ASP A 421 -10.07 -22.25 -5.12
CA ASP A 421 -9.49 -22.24 -3.77
C ASP A 421 -10.48 -22.82 -2.75
N PRO A 422 -10.04 -23.72 -1.85
CA PRO A 422 -10.93 -24.34 -0.85
C PRO A 422 -11.16 -23.47 0.40
N HIS A 423 -10.56 -22.28 0.50
CA HIS A 423 -10.72 -21.46 1.70
C HIS A 423 -12.19 -21.03 1.88
N PRO A 424 -12.82 -21.26 3.07
CA PRO A 424 -14.26 -21.04 3.25
C PRO A 424 -14.74 -19.60 3.01
N LYS A 425 -13.85 -18.61 3.16
CA LYS A 425 -14.16 -17.19 2.91
C LYS A 425 -13.86 -16.75 1.46
N ALA A 426 -13.28 -17.63 0.63
CA ALA A 426 -12.83 -17.24 -0.69
C ALA A 426 -14.00 -16.96 -1.65
N GLY A 427 -15.04 -17.79 -1.63
CA GLY A 427 -16.21 -17.63 -2.50
C GLY A 427 -16.85 -16.24 -2.39
N ASP A 428 -17.12 -15.78 -1.17
CA ASP A 428 -17.69 -14.44 -0.93
C ASP A 428 -16.71 -13.33 -1.31
N ALA A 429 -15.42 -13.51 -1.03
CA ALA A 429 -14.41 -12.51 -1.37
C ALA A 429 -14.25 -12.33 -2.90
N TYR A 430 -14.22 -13.42 -3.68
CA TYR A 430 -14.15 -13.35 -5.14
C TYR A 430 -15.44 -12.80 -5.76
N LYS A 431 -16.61 -13.12 -5.20
CA LYS A 431 -17.89 -12.52 -5.60
C LYS A 431 -17.91 -11.02 -5.32
N ASN A 432 -17.41 -10.59 -4.15
CA ASN A 432 -17.27 -9.18 -3.80
C ASN A 432 -16.32 -8.47 -4.75
N LEU A 433 -15.15 -9.06 -5.05
CA LEU A 433 -14.18 -8.51 -6.01
C LEU A 433 -14.80 -8.31 -7.40
N SER A 434 -15.54 -9.31 -7.89
CA SER A 434 -16.25 -9.26 -9.17
C SER A 434 -17.25 -8.10 -9.21
N SER A 435 -18.09 -7.98 -8.19
CA SER A 435 -19.09 -6.91 -8.07
C SER A 435 -18.44 -5.52 -7.96
N LEU A 436 -17.39 -5.41 -7.16
CA LEU A 436 -16.67 -4.15 -6.92
C LEU A 436 -16.02 -3.60 -8.19
N LEU A 437 -15.41 -4.48 -9.00
CA LEU A 437 -14.73 -4.10 -10.22
C LEU A 437 -15.64 -4.08 -11.45
N GLY A 438 -16.89 -4.56 -11.36
CA GLY A 438 -17.76 -4.76 -12.51
C GLY A 438 -17.13 -5.69 -13.57
N LYS A 439 -16.34 -6.67 -13.14
CA LYS A 439 -15.63 -7.62 -14.01
C LYS A 439 -16.02 -9.05 -13.67
N GLU A 440 -16.23 -9.85 -14.69
CA GLU A 440 -16.58 -11.26 -14.50
C GLU A 440 -15.40 -12.05 -13.96
N ILE A 441 -15.66 -12.84 -12.91
CA ILE A 441 -14.73 -13.79 -12.30
C ILE A 441 -15.44 -15.11 -12.15
N THR A 442 -14.92 -16.15 -12.80
CA THR A 442 -15.36 -17.52 -12.54
C THR A 442 -14.57 -18.07 -11.37
N PHE A 443 -15.25 -18.53 -10.33
CA PHE A 443 -14.58 -19.00 -9.11
C PHE A 443 -15.23 -20.27 -8.57
N TYR A 444 -14.40 -21.28 -8.28
CA TYR A 444 -14.80 -22.54 -7.67
C TYR A 444 -14.28 -22.62 -6.24
N ASN A 445 -15.18 -22.63 -5.25
CA ASN A 445 -14.79 -22.70 -3.84
C ASN A 445 -14.67 -24.17 -3.40
N ALA A 446 -13.64 -24.84 -3.85
CA ALA A 446 -13.37 -26.26 -3.58
C ALA A 446 -11.88 -26.58 -3.74
N PRO A 447 -11.38 -27.74 -3.28
CA PRO A 447 -10.05 -28.24 -3.58
C PRO A 447 -9.87 -28.46 -5.09
N PHE A 448 -8.73 -28.03 -5.64
CA PHE A 448 -8.49 -28.12 -7.08
C PHE A 448 -8.50 -29.58 -7.57
N GLU A 449 -7.99 -30.50 -6.78
CA GLU A 449 -7.98 -31.92 -7.09
C GLU A 449 -9.38 -32.51 -7.27
N ASP A 450 -10.41 -31.94 -6.64
CA ASP A 450 -11.79 -32.42 -6.66
C ASP A 450 -12.69 -31.71 -7.68
N VAL A 451 -12.32 -30.48 -8.10
CA VAL A 451 -13.17 -29.66 -8.99
C VAL A 451 -13.24 -30.25 -10.39
N ASP A 452 -14.43 -30.38 -10.93
CA ASP A 452 -14.63 -30.63 -12.36
C ASP A 452 -14.68 -29.29 -13.11
N LEU A 453 -13.71 -29.08 -14.01
CA LEU A 453 -13.64 -27.91 -14.88
C LEU A 453 -14.19 -28.17 -16.31
N GLY A 454 -14.74 -29.35 -16.55
CA GLY A 454 -15.23 -29.73 -17.87
C GLY A 454 -14.19 -29.61 -18.97
N GLU A 455 -14.57 -29.02 -20.09
CA GLU A 455 -13.71 -28.81 -21.28
C GLU A 455 -12.91 -27.50 -21.23
N LEU A 456 -12.79 -26.86 -20.05
CA LEU A 456 -12.03 -25.60 -19.91
C LEU A 456 -10.61 -25.78 -20.42
N GLN A 457 -10.18 -24.86 -21.30
CA GLN A 457 -8.83 -24.78 -21.85
C GLN A 457 -8.26 -23.38 -21.65
N ALA A 458 -7.27 -23.25 -20.79
CA ALA A 458 -6.62 -21.97 -20.44
C ALA A 458 -5.49 -21.63 -21.41
N ASP A 459 -5.30 -20.34 -21.67
CA ASP A 459 -4.16 -19.79 -22.41
C ASP A 459 -2.94 -19.61 -21.53
N LEU A 460 -3.16 -19.54 -20.20
CA LEU A 460 -2.10 -19.47 -19.19
C LEU A 460 -2.60 -20.13 -17.90
N VAL A 461 -1.77 -20.96 -17.29
CA VAL A 461 -1.91 -21.30 -15.86
C VAL A 461 -0.92 -20.43 -15.08
N LEU A 462 -1.41 -19.63 -14.13
CA LEU A 462 -0.60 -18.80 -13.25
C LEU A 462 -1.02 -19.04 -11.81
N THR A 463 -0.18 -19.68 -11.00
CA THR A 463 -0.59 -20.11 -9.67
C THR A 463 0.57 -20.26 -8.70
N SER A 464 0.25 -20.40 -7.41
CA SER A 464 1.19 -20.71 -6.33
C SER A 464 0.55 -21.76 -5.43
N PRO A 465 0.87 -23.05 -5.62
CA PRO A 465 0.32 -24.12 -4.79
C PRO A 465 0.81 -23.99 -3.35
N PRO A 466 0.06 -24.51 -2.36
CA PRO A 466 0.45 -24.49 -0.96
C PRO A 466 1.78 -25.22 -0.73
N TYR A 467 2.58 -24.72 0.21
CA TYR A 467 3.89 -25.31 0.54
C TYR A 467 3.75 -26.38 1.62
N PHE A 468 2.98 -27.42 1.34
CA PHE A 468 2.61 -28.50 2.26
C PHE A 468 1.97 -27.90 3.54
N SER A 469 2.49 -28.21 4.75
CA SER A 469 1.99 -27.70 6.03
C SER A 469 2.78 -26.51 6.59
N VAL A 470 3.64 -25.87 5.75
CA VAL A 470 4.43 -24.69 6.14
C VAL A 470 3.52 -23.48 6.36
N GLU A 471 2.54 -23.32 5.50
CA GLU A 471 1.54 -22.27 5.59
C GLU A 471 0.18 -22.85 5.95
N ARG A 472 -0.47 -22.26 6.95
CA ARG A 472 -1.79 -22.64 7.43
C ARG A 472 -2.75 -21.49 7.14
N TYR A 473 -3.56 -21.66 6.10
CA TYR A 473 -4.50 -20.65 5.65
C TYR A 473 -5.81 -20.68 6.44
N SER A 474 -6.28 -21.87 6.78
CA SER A 474 -7.40 -22.13 7.71
C SER A 474 -7.34 -23.57 8.21
N ASP A 475 -8.14 -23.89 9.23
CA ASP A 475 -8.31 -25.27 9.75
C ASP A 475 -9.45 -26.03 9.05
N ASP A 476 -9.96 -25.50 7.93
CA ASP A 476 -11.03 -26.12 7.17
C ASP A 476 -10.59 -27.51 6.66
N PRO A 477 -11.46 -28.55 6.76
CA PRO A 477 -11.16 -29.90 6.29
C PRO A 477 -10.77 -30.01 4.82
N GLN A 478 -11.15 -29.05 3.98
CA GLN A 478 -10.83 -29.01 2.54
C GLN A 478 -9.41 -28.51 2.25
N GLN A 479 -8.73 -27.92 3.25
CA GLN A 479 -7.34 -27.47 3.07
C GLN A 479 -6.39 -28.66 2.89
N SER A 480 -5.47 -28.57 1.93
CA SER A 480 -4.57 -29.68 1.58
C SER A 480 -3.74 -30.19 2.77
N TRP A 481 -3.26 -29.29 3.66
CA TRP A 481 -2.51 -29.68 4.85
C TRP A 481 -3.37 -30.32 5.94
N VAL A 482 -4.70 -30.14 5.90
CA VAL A 482 -5.66 -30.81 6.78
C VAL A 482 -6.05 -32.17 6.22
N ARG A 483 -6.27 -32.26 4.90
CA ARG A 483 -6.60 -33.50 4.20
C ARG A 483 -5.44 -34.50 4.22
N TYR A 484 -4.24 -34.02 3.96
CA TYR A 484 -3.05 -34.84 3.78
C TYR A 484 -2.04 -34.56 4.91
N LYS A 485 -2.04 -35.41 5.92
CA LYS A 485 -1.26 -35.20 7.16
C LYS A 485 0.22 -35.45 7.02
N THR A 486 0.63 -36.29 6.06
CA THR A 486 2.03 -36.63 5.82
C THR A 486 2.51 -36.04 4.51
N TRP A 487 3.81 -35.88 4.36
CA TRP A 487 4.42 -35.42 3.13
C TRP A 487 4.05 -36.31 1.94
N ASP A 488 4.14 -37.64 2.13
CA ASP A 488 3.90 -38.60 1.08
C ASP A 488 2.43 -38.58 0.64
N SER A 489 1.49 -38.59 1.62
CA SER A 489 0.07 -38.46 1.31
C SER A 489 -0.29 -37.12 0.65
N TRP A 490 0.43 -36.04 0.97
CA TRP A 490 0.23 -34.74 0.34
C TRP A 490 0.78 -34.72 -1.10
N ALA A 491 1.96 -35.32 -1.32
CA ALA A 491 2.53 -35.42 -2.65
C ALA A 491 1.64 -36.25 -3.59
N GLU A 492 1.15 -37.39 -3.10
CA GLU A 492 0.27 -38.32 -3.85
C GLU A 492 -1.14 -37.75 -4.03
N GLY A 493 -1.75 -37.20 -2.98
CA GLY A 493 -3.14 -36.78 -2.99
C GLY A 493 -3.36 -35.36 -3.52
N PHE A 494 -2.37 -34.49 -3.47
CA PHE A 494 -2.48 -33.12 -3.94
C PHE A 494 -1.54 -32.83 -5.11
N LEU A 495 -0.21 -33.00 -4.96
CA LEU A 495 0.75 -32.47 -5.95
C LEU A 495 0.69 -33.20 -7.30
N ILE A 496 0.52 -34.55 -7.29
CA ILE A 496 0.38 -35.33 -8.53
C ILE A 496 -0.94 -34.97 -9.25
N PRO A 497 -2.13 -35.03 -8.61
CA PRO A 497 -3.38 -34.62 -9.25
C PRO A 497 -3.36 -33.15 -9.72
N PHE A 498 -2.70 -32.27 -8.98
CA PHE A 498 -2.55 -30.87 -9.35
C PHE A 498 -1.85 -30.72 -10.70
N ILE A 499 -0.69 -31.33 -10.90
CA ILE A 499 0.05 -31.17 -12.17
C ILE A 499 -0.68 -31.87 -13.33
N ASP A 500 -1.35 -32.99 -13.07
CA ASP A 500 -2.14 -33.71 -14.06
C ASP A 500 -3.30 -32.86 -14.59
N LYS A 501 -4.02 -32.18 -13.67
CA LYS A 501 -5.11 -31.28 -14.06
C LYS A 501 -4.62 -30.01 -14.72
N VAL A 502 -3.50 -29.44 -14.26
CA VAL A 502 -2.85 -28.32 -14.95
C VAL A 502 -2.53 -28.66 -16.39
N TYR A 503 -1.96 -29.85 -16.62
CA TYR A 503 -1.68 -30.31 -17.99
C TYR A 503 -2.95 -30.46 -18.82
N ARG A 504 -4.00 -31.08 -18.25
CA ARG A 504 -5.29 -31.34 -18.96
C ARG A 504 -5.94 -30.02 -19.40
N HIS A 505 -5.99 -29.02 -18.52
CA HIS A 505 -6.71 -27.77 -18.73
C HIS A 505 -5.90 -26.63 -19.33
N LEU A 506 -4.65 -26.88 -19.74
CA LEU A 506 -3.82 -25.93 -20.47
C LEU A 506 -3.83 -26.26 -21.97
N LYS A 507 -4.03 -25.27 -22.83
CA LYS A 507 -3.94 -25.43 -24.29
C LYS A 507 -2.55 -25.91 -24.73
N PRO A 508 -2.45 -26.72 -25.79
CA PRO A 508 -1.15 -27.05 -26.41
C PRO A 508 -0.37 -25.78 -26.80
N GLY A 509 0.94 -25.78 -26.60
CA GLY A 509 1.81 -24.64 -26.88
C GLY A 509 1.78 -23.54 -25.81
N CYS A 510 0.87 -23.60 -24.84
CA CYS A 510 0.72 -22.58 -23.79
C CYS A 510 1.57 -22.85 -22.54
N ILE A 511 1.60 -21.87 -21.65
CA ILE A 511 2.50 -21.82 -20.48
C ILE A 511 1.74 -22.13 -19.17
N ALA A 512 2.39 -22.91 -18.29
CA ALA A 512 2.09 -22.98 -16.87
C ALA A 512 3.24 -22.31 -16.09
N ALA A 513 2.95 -21.18 -15.44
CA ALA A 513 3.87 -20.44 -14.59
C ALA A 513 3.52 -20.71 -13.11
N ILE A 514 4.33 -21.53 -12.44
CA ILE A 514 4.04 -22.05 -11.10
C ILE A 514 5.08 -21.51 -10.11
N ASN A 515 4.62 -20.66 -9.17
CA ASN A 515 5.45 -20.14 -8.08
C ASN A 515 5.48 -21.15 -6.94
N THR A 516 6.60 -21.78 -6.72
CA THR A 516 6.84 -22.68 -5.59
C THR A 516 8.32 -22.78 -5.27
N LYS A 517 8.67 -23.32 -4.12
CA LYS A 517 10.07 -23.52 -3.71
C LYS A 517 10.22 -24.74 -2.81
N ASN A 518 11.44 -25.22 -2.69
CA ASN A 518 11.81 -26.20 -1.67
C ASN A 518 11.72 -25.56 -0.29
N VAL A 519 11.17 -26.27 0.67
CA VAL A 519 10.97 -25.78 2.04
C VAL A 519 11.51 -26.77 3.05
N LYS A 520 11.78 -26.27 4.28
CA LYS A 520 12.21 -27.10 5.42
C LYS A 520 11.16 -27.06 6.52
N LEU A 521 10.73 -28.22 7.01
CA LEU A 521 9.85 -28.42 8.14
C LEU A 521 10.63 -29.06 9.28
N GLY A 522 11.16 -28.23 10.18
CA GLY A 522 12.10 -28.69 11.18
C GLY A 522 13.39 -29.21 10.54
N ARG A 523 13.67 -30.50 10.70
CA ARG A 523 14.84 -31.19 10.09
C ARG A 523 14.52 -31.83 8.73
N ARG A 524 13.22 -31.90 8.34
CA ARG A 524 12.80 -32.54 7.08
C ARG A 524 12.87 -31.52 5.94
N GLU A 525 13.53 -31.91 4.85
CA GLU A 525 13.43 -31.19 3.57
C GLU A 525 12.19 -31.66 2.81
N CYS A 526 11.48 -30.71 2.24
CA CYS A 526 10.32 -30.92 1.39
C CYS A 526 10.65 -30.27 0.03
N PRO A 527 11.18 -31.04 -0.92
CA PRO A 527 11.70 -30.54 -2.21
C PRO A 527 10.54 -30.36 -3.22
N ILE A 528 9.60 -29.46 -2.92
CA ILE A 528 8.37 -29.25 -3.71
C ILE A 528 8.73 -28.86 -5.15
N GLY A 529 9.66 -27.92 -5.33
CA GLY A 529 10.06 -27.45 -6.64
C GLY A 529 10.71 -28.55 -7.49
N ASP A 530 11.60 -29.34 -6.90
CA ASP A 530 12.28 -30.42 -7.61
C ASP A 530 11.32 -31.53 -8.02
N ILE A 531 10.40 -31.90 -7.12
CA ILE A 531 9.36 -32.91 -7.41
C ILE A 531 8.39 -32.38 -8.48
N LEU A 532 7.99 -31.10 -8.40
CA LEU A 532 7.13 -30.49 -9.41
C LEU A 532 7.77 -30.55 -10.80
N VAL A 533 9.07 -30.25 -10.93
CA VAL A 533 9.79 -30.37 -12.21
C VAL A 533 9.75 -31.79 -12.73
N GLY A 534 10.06 -32.77 -11.87
CA GLY A 534 10.04 -34.19 -12.26
C GLY A 534 8.64 -34.69 -12.68
N LEU A 535 7.59 -34.24 -11.98
CA LEU A 535 6.20 -34.58 -12.34
C LEU A 535 5.77 -33.90 -13.63
N ALA A 536 6.13 -32.64 -13.83
CA ALA A 536 5.82 -31.91 -15.07
C ALA A 536 6.48 -32.56 -16.29
N GLN A 537 7.76 -32.94 -16.18
CA GLN A 537 8.49 -33.62 -17.25
C GLN A 537 7.86 -34.99 -17.59
N LYS A 538 7.38 -35.75 -16.61
CA LYS A 538 6.64 -37.01 -16.82
C LYS A 538 5.30 -36.82 -17.55
N ARG A 539 4.79 -35.59 -17.64
CA ARG A 539 3.60 -35.18 -18.38
C ARG A 539 3.94 -34.42 -19.67
N ASP A 540 5.17 -34.59 -20.17
CA ASP A 540 5.69 -33.97 -21.42
C ASP A 540 5.76 -32.43 -21.37
N PHE A 541 5.69 -31.80 -20.19
CA PHE A 541 6.03 -30.38 -20.07
C PHE A 541 7.53 -30.15 -20.31
N THR A 542 7.84 -29.11 -21.04
CA THR A 542 9.21 -28.58 -21.14
C THR A 542 9.40 -27.46 -20.13
N LEU A 543 10.39 -27.57 -19.24
CA LEU A 543 10.82 -26.46 -18.40
C LEU A 543 11.61 -25.48 -19.26
N GLU A 544 11.03 -24.32 -19.57
CA GLU A 544 11.68 -23.29 -20.39
C GLU A 544 12.68 -22.44 -19.60
N LYS A 545 12.26 -22.00 -18.43
CA LYS A 545 13.09 -21.15 -17.55
C LYS A 545 12.56 -21.14 -16.11
N ILE A 546 13.39 -20.66 -15.20
CA ILE A 546 13.00 -20.36 -13.82
C ILE A 546 13.14 -18.86 -13.61
N MET A 547 12.02 -18.18 -13.38
CA MET A 547 11.97 -16.74 -13.16
C MET A 547 12.09 -16.42 -11.67
N LYS A 548 12.44 -15.17 -11.37
CA LYS A 548 12.61 -14.65 -9.99
C LYS A 548 11.44 -13.72 -9.66
N LEU A 549 10.54 -14.17 -8.77
CA LEU A 549 9.49 -13.34 -8.20
C LEU A 549 10.07 -12.44 -7.11
N PRO A 550 10.06 -11.10 -7.26
CA PRO A 550 10.56 -10.20 -6.23
C PRO A 550 9.59 -10.14 -5.04
N LEU A 551 10.05 -10.45 -3.84
CA LEU A 551 9.27 -10.39 -2.59
C LEU A 551 9.54 -9.12 -1.78
N GLY A 552 10.72 -8.52 -1.93
CA GLY A 552 11.16 -7.34 -1.20
C GLY A 552 12.67 -7.35 -0.98
N ARG A 553 13.16 -6.37 -0.23
CA ARG A 553 14.59 -6.27 0.13
C ARG A 553 14.79 -6.48 1.62
N ILE A 554 15.87 -7.17 1.98
CA ILE A 554 16.39 -7.27 3.35
C ILE A 554 17.81 -6.71 3.31
N GLY A 555 18.01 -5.49 3.78
CA GLY A 555 19.28 -4.77 3.62
C GLY A 555 19.62 -4.58 2.13
N LYS A 556 20.80 -5.03 1.72
CA LYS A 556 21.27 -4.95 0.32
C LYS A 556 20.80 -6.14 -0.56
N HIS A 557 20.17 -7.17 0.03
CA HIS A 557 19.80 -8.38 -0.69
C HIS A 557 18.33 -8.36 -1.09
N GLU A 558 18.06 -8.60 -2.37
CA GLU A 558 16.71 -8.83 -2.86
C GLU A 558 16.28 -10.25 -2.49
N LYS A 559 15.11 -10.35 -1.85
CA LYS A 559 14.47 -11.63 -1.56
C LYS A 559 13.59 -12.02 -2.74
N THR A 560 13.84 -13.16 -3.33
CA THR A 560 13.07 -13.69 -4.46
C THR A 560 12.55 -15.10 -4.17
N GLU A 561 11.51 -15.50 -4.91
CA GLU A 561 11.06 -16.89 -5.00
C GLU A 561 11.04 -17.33 -6.46
N PRO A 562 11.31 -18.62 -6.75
CA PRO A 562 11.31 -19.12 -8.11
C PRO A 562 9.88 -19.27 -8.66
N ILE A 563 9.72 -18.96 -9.95
CA ILE A 563 8.56 -19.30 -10.76
C ILE A 563 9.05 -20.25 -11.84
N PHE A 564 8.58 -21.48 -11.82
CA PHE A 564 8.87 -22.48 -12.83
C PHE A 564 7.96 -22.25 -14.03
N VAL A 565 8.53 -22.01 -15.19
CA VAL A 565 7.81 -21.76 -16.45
C VAL A 565 7.88 -23.01 -17.32
N PHE A 566 6.74 -23.69 -17.41
CA PHE A 566 6.59 -24.92 -18.19
C PHE A 566 5.78 -24.66 -19.45
N ARG A 567 6.23 -25.20 -20.59
CA ARG A 567 5.45 -25.20 -21.82
C ARG A 567 4.85 -26.58 -22.09
N LYS A 568 3.54 -26.59 -22.36
CA LYS A 568 2.86 -27.80 -22.88
C LYS A 568 3.23 -27.96 -24.38
N PRO A 569 3.66 -29.15 -24.85
CA PRO A 569 4.00 -29.34 -26.24
C PRO A 569 2.79 -29.09 -27.15
N VAL A 570 3.08 -28.68 -28.39
CA VAL A 570 2.07 -28.62 -29.45
C VAL A 570 1.80 -30.05 -29.92
N ALA A 571 0.53 -30.42 -30.10
CA ALA A 571 0.20 -31.74 -30.63
C ALA A 571 0.84 -31.93 -31.99
N SER A 572 1.49 -33.08 -32.21
CA SER A 572 2.18 -33.43 -33.44
C SER A 572 1.18 -33.71 -34.58
N GLY A 573 0.41 -32.69 -34.96
CA GLY A 573 -0.60 -32.78 -36.00
C GLY A 573 -0.98 -31.48 -36.69
N ASP A 574 -0.58 -30.33 -36.12
CA ASP A 574 -0.88 -28.98 -36.63
C ASP A 574 0.37 -28.22 -37.11
N ARG A 575 1.19 -28.86 -37.96
CA ARG A 575 2.25 -28.19 -38.72
C ARG A 575 1.85 -28.03 -40.17
#